data_b56769cd9803a7d7c422e802524841b7
#
_entry.id   b56769cd9803a7d7c422e802524841b7
#
_cell.length_a   1.000
_cell.length_b   1.000
_cell.length_c   1.000
_cell.angle_alpha   90.00
_cell.angle_beta   90.00
_cell.angle_gamma   90.00
#
_symmetry.space_group_name_H-M   'P 1'
#
loop_
_entity.id
_entity.type
_entity.pdbx_description
1 polymer ?
#
loop_
_entity_poly.entity_id
_entity_poly.type
_entity_poly.pdbx_seq_one_letter_code
_entity_poly.pdbx_strand_id
1 'polypeptide(L)'
;MDRILYGKNDPSLFASGTIADATPFLEFDWSFFDSSYRVKTRLVGEFNFDNAIAAVAVSKFFGINAERISSSLEDYEPTNYRSQFMRTTKNDLIIDTYNANPTSMKTSLDFFISIPTTLPKMAILGEMKELGEVSENEHKRMISYLLDNSDLEIYLVGQVFTNLIIPDSKFKFFESVIELNLFLKKSQITGYYIFIKGSNSVQLDKVIEFL
;
A
#
# COMPACT_ATOMS: atom_id res chain seq x y z
N MET A 1 27.22 -15.26 -18.01
CA MET A 1 25.84 -15.41 -17.47
C MET A 1 25.01 -14.35 -18.16
N ASP A 2 24.06 -14.76 -18.98
CA ASP A 2 23.23 -13.82 -19.73
C ASP A 2 22.25 -13.16 -18.74
N ARG A 3 22.12 -11.84 -18.83
CA ARG A 3 21.23 -11.06 -17.96
C ARG A 3 19.96 -10.77 -18.73
N ILE A 4 18.82 -10.94 -18.10
CA ILE A 4 17.51 -10.53 -18.58
C ILE A 4 17.15 -9.23 -17.88
N LEU A 5 17.00 -8.16 -18.66
CA LEU A 5 16.67 -6.84 -18.13
C LEU A 5 15.20 -6.54 -18.41
N TYR A 6 14.55 -5.93 -17.45
CA TYR A 6 13.16 -5.46 -17.55
C TYR A 6 13.00 -4.11 -16.84
N GLY A 7 11.97 -3.36 -17.20
CA GLY A 7 11.74 -2.07 -16.57
C GLY A 7 10.74 -1.17 -17.29
N LYS A 8 10.81 0.12 -16.96
CA LYS A 8 9.87 1.14 -17.40
C LYS A 8 10.45 1.96 -18.56
N ASN A 9 9.63 2.19 -19.60
CA ASN A 9 9.90 3.15 -20.69
C ASN A 9 11.17 2.91 -21.52
N ASP A 10 11.67 1.69 -21.59
CA ASP A 10 12.85 1.36 -22.39
C ASP A 10 12.56 0.14 -23.30
N PRO A 11 12.26 0.34 -24.58
CA PRO A 11 11.91 -0.73 -25.50
C PRO A 11 13.08 -1.67 -25.82
N SER A 12 14.31 -1.35 -25.45
CA SER A 12 15.47 -2.23 -25.63
C SER A 12 15.51 -3.37 -24.61
N LEU A 13 14.73 -3.28 -23.53
CA LEU A 13 14.67 -4.29 -22.50
C LEU A 13 13.89 -5.52 -22.97
N PHE A 14 14.21 -6.67 -22.40
CA PHE A 14 13.51 -7.93 -22.67
C PHE A 14 12.01 -7.84 -22.35
N ALA A 15 11.66 -7.16 -21.27
CA ALA A 15 10.29 -6.79 -20.96
C ALA A 15 10.26 -5.31 -20.53
N SER A 16 9.51 -4.52 -21.27
CA SER A 16 9.33 -3.10 -21.00
C SER A 16 7.86 -2.75 -20.94
N GLY A 17 7.51 -1.79 -20.10
CA GLY A 17 6.16 -1.28 -20.01
C GLY A 17 6.10 0.18 -19.63
N THR A 18 4.92 0.77 -19.78
CA THR A 18 4.64 2.17 -19.46
C THR A 18 3.39 2.22 -18.60
N ILE A 19 3.45 2.92 -17.47
CA ILE A 19 2.27 3.12 -16.61
C ILE A 19 1.29 4.01 -17.35
N ALA A 20 0.04 3.55 -17.49
CA ALA A 20 -1.07 4.29 -18.05
C ALA A 20 -1.88 5.01 -16.97
N ASP A 21 -2.13 4.32 -15.86
CA ASP A 21 -2.78 4.84 -14.65
C ASP A 21 -2.34 4.01 -13.44
N ALA A 22 -2.46 4.57 -12.23
CA ALA A 22 -2.19 3.84 -10.99
C ALA A 22 -3.16 4.23 -9.85
N THR A 23 -4.33 4.79 -10.17
CA THR A 23 -5.22 5.42 -9.19
C THR A 23 -6.60 4.78 -9.13
N PRO A 24 -6.93 3.93 -8.16
CA PRO A 24 -6.00 3.35 -7.19
C PRO A 24 -5.25 2.14 -7.73
N PHE A 25 -5.72 1.54 -8.85
CA PHE A 25 -5.18 0.31 -9.42
C PHE A 25 -4.19 0.61 -10.55
N LEU A 26 -3.12 -0.17 -10.58
CA LEU A 26 -2.12 -0.09 -11.63
C LEU A 26 -2.69 -0.57 -12.96
N GLU A 27 -2.69 0.33 -13.96
CA GLU A 27 -2.87 0.03 -15.37
C GLU A 27 -1.58 0.34 -16.11
N PHE A 28 -1.14 -0.57 -16.98
CA PHE A 28 0.08 -0.36 -17.75
C PHE A 28 0.01 -1.03 -19.12
N ASP A 29 0.76 -0.46 -20.05
CA ASP A 29 1.02 -1.07 -21.37
C ASP A 29 2.36 -1.79 -21.33
N TRP A 30 2.45 -2.96 -21.95
CA TRP A 30 3.68 -3.68 -22.17
C TRP A 30 3.73 -4.26 -23.58
N SER A 31 4.94 -4.47 -24.12
CA SER A 31 5.12 -4.91 -25.49
C SER A 31 5.62 -6.35 -25.55
N PHE A 32 5.06 -7.10 -26.50
CA PHE A 32 5.51 -8.44 -26.84
C PHE A 32 5.62 -8.54 -28.37
N PHE A 33 6.85 -8.69 -28.87
CA PHE A 33 7.16 -8.53 -30.31
C PHE A 33 6.62 -7.17 -30.81
N ASP A 34 5.87 -7.17 -31.89
CA ASP A 34 5.29 -5.96 -32.53
C ASP A 34 3.91 -5.58 -31.95
N SER A 35 3.44 -6.27 -30.92
CA SER A 35 2.12 -6.04 -30.32
C SER A 35 2.25 -5.39 -28.95
N SER A 36 1.31 -4.48 -28.64
CA SER A 36 1.18 -3.85 -27.33
C SER A 36 -0.08 -4.36 -26.63
N TYR A 37 0.04 -4.61 -25.34
CA TYR A 37 -1.01 -5.14 -24.48
C TYR A 37 -1.23 -4.19 -23.30
N ARG A 38 -2.47 -3.75 -23.12
CA ARG A 38 -2.88 -3.02 -21.92
C ARG A 38 -3.37 -4.01 -20.87
N VAL A 39 -2.88 -3.87 -19.64
CA VAL A 39 -3.24 -4.70 -18.50
C VAL A 39 -3.81 -3.80 -17.41
N LYS A 40 -5.01 -4.14 -16.94
CA LYS A 40 -5.70 -3.48 -15.83
C LYS A 40 -5.67 -4.41 -14.62
N THR A 41 -4.75 -4.15 -13.71
CA THR A 41 -4.57 -5.02 -12.55
C THR A 41 -5.48 -4.65 -11.38
N ARG A 42 -5.52 -5.50 -10.35
CA ARG A 42 -6.08 -5.18 -9.03
C ARG A 42 -4.99 -4.81 -8.01
N LEU A 43 -3.78 -4.54 -8.48
CA LEU A 43 -2.66 -4.08 -7.68
C LEU A 43 -2.79 -2.59 -7.39
N VAL A 44 -2.73 -2.20 -6.14
CA VAL A 44 -2.83 -0.80 -5.72
C VAL A 44 -1.50 -0.08 -5.89
N GLY A 45 -1.51 1.04 -6.63
CA GLY A 45 -0.40 1.97 -6.72
C GLY A 45 0.70 1.64 -7.72
N GLU A 46 1.39 2.68 -8.18
CA GLU A 46 2.45 2.58 -9.19
C GLU A 46 3.69 1.79 -8.72
N PHE A 47 3.94 1.71 -7.42
CA PHE A 47 5.04 0.96 -6.84
C PHE A 47 4.94 -0.56 -7.07
N ASN A 48 3.78 -1.05 -7.52
CA ASN A 48 3.61 -2.43 -7.95
C ASN A 48 4.00 -2.66 -9.43
N PHE A 49 4.33 -1.61 -10.18
CA PHE A 49 4.73 -1.76 -11.58
C PHE A 49 5.96 -2.67 -11.73
N ASP A 50 6.99 -2.47 -10.90
CA ASP A 50 8.21 -3.28 -10.97
C ASP A 50 7.93 -4.76 -10.69
N ASN A 51 7.00 -5.06 -9.79
CA ASN A 51 6.56 -6.43 -9.52
C ASN A 51 5.81 -7.03 -10.73
N ALA A 52 4.90 -6.25 -11.34
CA ALA A 52 4.13 -6.68 -12.49
C ALA A 52 5.02 -6.93 -13.72
N ILE A 53 5.94 -5.99 -14.05
CA ILE A 53 6.81 -6.14 -15.21
C ILE A 53 7.86 -7.24 -14.99
N ALA A 54 8.27 -7.51 -13.75
CA ALA A 54 9.10 -8.67 -13.42
C ALA A 54 8.35 -9.99 -13.70
N ALA A 55 7.07 -10.06 -13.34
CA ALA A 55 6.22 -11.23 -13.64
C ALA A 55 6.06 -11.42 -15.16
N VAL A 56 5.88 -10.33 -15.92
CA VAL A 56 5.89 -10.36 -17.40
C VAL A 56 7.19 -10.94 -17.91
N ALA A 57 8.34 -10.42 -17.43
CA ALA A 57 9.67 -10.86 -17.90
C ALA A 57 9.91 -12.36 -17.64
N VAL A 58 9.59 -12.83 -16.45
CA VAL A 58 9.72 -14.26 -16.09
C VAL A 58 8.79 -15.12 -16.95
N SER A 59 7.53 -14.72 -17.11
CA SER A 59 6.55 -15.48 -17.91
C SER A 59 6.96 -15.53 -19.38
N LYS A 60 7.41 -14.41 -19.95
CA LYS A 60 7.95 -14.32 -21.31
C LYS A 60 9.17 -15.22 -21.49
N PHE A 61 10.10 -15.24 -20.52
CA PHE A 61 11.27 -16.11 -20.56
C PHE A 61 10.91 -17.60 -20.63
N PHE A 62 9.85 -18.01 -19.93
CA PHE A 62 9.34 -19.38 -19.97
C PHE A 62 8.38 -19.66 -21.14
N GLY A 63 8.26 -18.76 -22.11
CA GLY A 63 7.49 -18.96 -23.33
C GLY A 63 5.97 -18.92 -23.16
N ILE A 64 5.47 -18.28 -22.12
CA ILE A 64 4.03 -18.08 -21.95
C ILE A 64 3.58 -17.01 -22.95
N ASN A 65 2.43 -17.22 -23.61
CA ASN A 65 1.91 -16.24 -24.57
C ASN A 65 1.39 -14.97 -23.91
N ALA A 66 1.35 -13.88 -24.66
CA ALA A 66 1.07 -12.55 -24.14
C ALA A 66 -0.35 -12.41 -23.58
N GLU A 67 -1.33 -13.02 -24.22
CA GLU A 67 -2.74 -13.00 -23.80
C GLU A 67 -2.88 -13.64 -22.41
N ARG A 68 -2.22 -14.78 -22.19
CA ARG A 68 -2.25 -15.49 -20.92
C ARG A 68 -1.49 -14.73 -19.81
N ILE A 69 -0.38 -14.08 -20.16
CA ILE A 69 0.35 -13.20 -19.22
C ILE A 69 -0.58 -12.07 -18.76
N SER A 70 -1.19 -11.37 -19.73
CA SER A 70 -2.07 -10.23 -19.46
C SER A 70 -3.29 -10.63 -18.63
N SER A 71 -4.03 -11.68 -19.05
CA SER A 71 -5.21 -12.14 -18.30
C SER A 71 -4.87 -12.61 -16.89
N SER A 72 -3.73 -13.28 -16.68
CA SER A 72 -3.31 -13.71 -15.35
C SER A 72 -2.98 -12.55 -14.42
N LEU A 73 -2.43 -11.45 -14.95
CA LEU A 73 -2.17 -10.24 -14.18
C LEU A 73 -3.46 -9.47 -13.86
N GLU A 74 -4.43 -9.47 -14.75
CA GLU A 74 -5.76 -8.86 -14.55
C GLU A 74 -6.59 -9.63 -13.49
N ASP A 75 -6.49 -10.96 -13.52
CA ASP A 75 -7.22 -11.84 -12.60
C ASP A 75 -6.56 -11.93 -11.21
N TYR A 76 -5.27 -11.55 -11.10
CA TYR A 76 -4.56 -11.66 -9.84
C TYR A 76 -5.11 -10.68 -8.81
N GLU A 77 -5.56 -11.20 -7.68
CA GLU A 77 -6.02 -10.42 -6.53
C GLU A 77 -5.11 -10.67 -5.32
N PRO A 78 -4.50 -9.62 -4.76
CA PRO A 78 -3.72 -9.75 -3.52
C PRO A 78 -4.60 -10.25 -2.36
N THR A 79 -4.17 -11.32 -1.68
CA THR A 79 -4.90 -11.90 -0.54
C THR A 79 -4.12 -11.88 0.77
N ASN A 80 -2.93 -11.26 0.76
CA ASN A 80 -1.96 -11.32 1.85
C ASN A 80 -1.74 -9.97 2.54
N TYR A 81 -2.71 -9.07 2.44
CA TYR A 81 -2.65 -7.72 3.03
C TYR A 81 -1.41 -6.91 2.60
N ARG A 82 -0.98 -7.10 1.33
CA ARG A 82 0.07 -6.29 0.69
C ARG A 82 -0.57 -5.36 -0.31
N SER A 83 -0.79 -4.12 0.07
CA SER A 83 -1.46 -3.09 -0.74
C SER A 83 -2.79 -3.59 -1.33
N GLN A 84 -3.55 -4.33 -0.54
CA GLN A 84 -4.82 -4.92 -0.94
C GLN A 84 -5.94 -3.90 -0.80
N PHE A 85 -6.74 -3.70 -1.86
CA PHE A 85 -7.99 -2.94 -1.76
C PHE A 85 -9.12 -3.87 -1.28
N MET A 86 -9.92 -3.38 -0.34
CA MET A 86 -11.10 -4.07 0.15
C MET A 86 -12.25 -3.07 0.34
N ARG A 87 -13.41 -3.38 -0.20
CA ARG A 87 -14.64 -2.65 0.07
C ARG A 87 -15.45 -3.41 1.10
N THR A 88 -15.70 -2.80 2.24
CA THR A 88 -16.61 -3.32 3.27
C THR A 88 -18.02 -2.72 3.06
N THR A 89 -18.96 -3.09 3.90
CA THR A 89 -20.29 -2.45 3.91
C THR A 89 -20.27 -1.02 4.46
N LYS A 90 -19.16 -0.60 5.07
CA LYS A 90 -19.03 0.70 5.74
C LYS A 90 -17.99 1.60 5.10
N ASN A 91 -16.87 1.04 4.63
CA ASN A 91 -15.68 1.81 4.25
C ASN A 91 -14.97 1.18 3.05
N ASP A 92 -14.17 2.00 2.34
CA ASP A 92 -13.19 1.53 1.37
C ASP A 92 -11.81 1.49 2.05
N LEU A 93 -11.12 0.35 1.96
CA LEU A 93 -9.86 0.11 2.68
C LEU A 93 -8.72 -0.16 1.70
N ILE A 94 -7.53 0.39 1.98
CA ILE A 94 -6.26 -0.09 1.45
C ILE A 94 -5.49 -0.69 2.62
N ILE A 95 -5.20 -1.99 2.55
CA ILE A 95 -4.60 -2.78 3.62
C ILE A 95 -3.18 -3.18 3.22
N ASP A 96 -2.19 -2.74 3.99
CA ASP A 96 -0.76 -3.04 3.78
C ASP A 96 -0.08 -3.38 5.11
N THR A 97 -0.51 -4.47 5.74
CA THR A 97 -0.13 -4.85 7.10
C THR A 97 0.90 -5.98 7.16
N TYR A 98 1.50 -6.35 6.01
CA TYR A 98 2.49 -7.40 5.96
C TYR A 98 3.84 -6.96 6.54
N ASN A 99 4.30 -5.77 6.20
CA ASN A 99 5.54 -5.19 6.74
C ASN A 99 5.53 -3.66 6.64
N ALA A 100 6.28 -3.00 7.53
CA ALA A 100 6.45 -1.56 7.52
C ALA A 100 7.90 -1.16 7.84
N ASN A 101 8.43 -0.25 7.02
CA ASN A 101 9.68 0.44 7.25
C ASN A 101 9.54 1.91 6.83
N PRO A 102 10.46 2.82 7.19
CA PRO A 102 10.31 4.25 6.92
C PRO A 102 10.05 4.58 5.45
N THR A 103 10.78 3.95 4.52
CA THR A 103 10.64 4.19 3.09
C THR A 103 9.28 3.73 2.58
N SER A 104 8.89 2.48 2.87
CA SER A 104 7.60 1.95 2.41
C SER A 104 6.41 2.66 3.04
N MET A 105 6.53 3.08 4.30
CA MET A 105 5.51 3.86 5.00
C MET A 105 5.27 5.19 4.28
N LYS A 106 6.36 5.94 4.03
CA LYS A 106 6.28 7.22 3.32
C LYS A 106 5.71 7.07 1.92
N THR A 107 6.26 6.17 1.11
CA THR A 107 5.81 5.97 -0.28
C THR A 107 4.32 5.60 -0.36
N SER A 108 3.86 4.70 0.50
CA SER A 108 2.45 4.29 0.52
C SER A 108 1.52 5.40 1.03
N LEU A 109 1.98 6.22 1.98
CA LEU A 109 1.23 7.38 2.46
C LEU A 109 1.14 8.48 1.41
N ASP A 110 2.24 8.82 0.73
CA ASP A 110 2.27 9.79 -0.37
C ASP A 110 1.24 9.39 -1.44
N PHE A 111 1.26 8.12 -1.81
CA PHE A 111 0.31 7.57 -2.76
C PHE A 111 -1.14 7.67 -2.24
N PHE A 112 -1.43 7.22 -1.01
CA PHE A 112 -2.77 7.27 -0.44
C PHE A 112 -3.31 8.71 -0.35
N ILE A 113 -2.47 9.66 0.05
CA ILE A 113 -2.82 11.09 0.11
C ILE A 113 -3.18 11.60 -1.28
N SER A 114 -2.47 11.17 -2.32
CA SER A 114 -2.69 11.62 -3.71
C SER A 114 -3.95 11.06 -4.38
N ILE A 115 -4.52 9.95 -3.90
CA ILE A 115 -5.72 9.34 -4.51
C ILE A 115 -6.89 10.32 -4.48
N PRO A 116 -7.49 10.69 -5.61
CA PRO A 116 -8.69 11.52 -5.61
C PRO A 116 -9.89 10.71 -5.09
N THR A 117 -10.61 11.28 -4.13
CA THR A 117 -11.83 10.69 -3.58
C THR A 117 -12.72 11.75 -2.98
N THR A 118 -14.03 11.50 -2.96
CA THR A 118 -15.02 12.32 -2.25
C THR A 118 -15.22 11.87 -0.80
N LEU A 119 -14.71 10.69 -0.45
CA LEU A 119 -14.77 10.18 0.91
C LEU A 119 -13.73 10.88 1.80
N PRO A 120 -14.05 11.18 3.06
CA PRO A 120 -13.02 11.59 4.01
C PRO A 120 -11.97 10.49 4.14
N LYS A 121 -10.71 10.88 4.25
CA LYS A 121 -9.58 9.96 4.37
C LYS A 121 -9.15 9.81 5.82
N MET A 122 -8.75 8.58 6.16
CA MET A 122 -8.19 8.24 7.46
C MET A 122 -7.00 7.32 7.28
N ALA A 123 -6.02 7.38 8.20
CA ALA A 123 -4.92 6.42 8.25
C ALA A 123 -4.87 5.73 9.63
N ILE A 124 -4.69 4.41 9.62
CA ILE A 124 -4.41 3.59 10.80
C ILE A 124 -3.00 3.04 10.64
N LEU A 125 -2.06 3.56 11.44
CA LEU A 125 -0.66 3.27 11.28
C LEU A 125 -0.10 2.55 12.51
N GLY A 126 0.43 1.38 12.30
CA GLY A 126 1.16 0.61 13.32
C GLY A 126 2.64 0.97 13.36
N GLU A 127 3.26 0.75 14.50
CA GLU A 127 4.70 0.97 14.62
C GLU A 127 5.52 0.11 13.65
N MET A 128 6.66 0.66 13.26
CA MET A 128 7.66 -0.02 12.44
C MET A 128 8.60 -0.80 13.35
N LYS A 129 8.59 -2.13 13.22
CA LYS A 129 9.50 -3.03 13.95
C LYS A 129 10.86 -3.14 13.24
N GLU A 130 11.80 -3.77 13.90
CA GLU A 130 13.14 -4.09 13.36
C GLU A 130 14.03 -2.86 13.05
N LEU A 131 13.71 -1.70 13.60
CA LEU A 131 14.49 -0.47 13.42
C LEU A 131 15.65 -0.31 14.45
N GLY A 132 15.70 -1.16 15.47
CA GLY A 132 16.73 -1.06 16.52
C GLY A 132 16.78 0.31 17.18
N GLU A 133 17.97 0.85 17.36
CA GLU A 133 18.21 2.13 18.06
C GLU A 133 17.63 3.36 17.36
N VAL A 134 17.38 3.30 16.05
CA VAL A 134 16.81 4.43 15.29
C VAL A 134 15.29 4.48 15.35
N SER A 135 14.65 3.51 15.99
CA SER A 135 13.19 3.36 16.01
C SER A 135 12.46 4.65 16.44
N GLU A 136 12.82 5.20 17.58
CA GLU A 136 12.19 6.42 18.11
C GLU A 136 12.31 7.60 17.15
N ASN A 137 13.48 7.79 16.56
CA ASN A 137 13.73 8.87 15.62
C ASN A 137 12.93 8.72 14.32
N GLU A 138 12.82 7.51 13.79
CA GLU A 138 12.05 7.26 12.57
C GLU A 138 10.53 7.44 12.80
N HIS A 139 10.01 7.06 13.97
CA HIS A 139 8.62 7.32 14.32
C HIS A 139 8.35 8.82 14.53
N LYS A 140 9.28 9.57 15.16
CA LYS A 140 9.19 11.04 15.25
C LYS A 140 9.17 11.70 13.86
N ARG A 141 10.04 11.26 12.95
CA ARG A 141 10.08 11.76 11.57
C ARG A 141 8.76 11.48 10.85
N MET A 142 8.17 10.31 11.06
CA MET A 142 6.88 9.96 10.47
C MET A 142 5.76 10.86 11.00
N ILE A 143 5.70 11.12 12.30
CA ILE A 143 4.72 12.03 12.90
C ILE A 143 4.90 13.45 12.33
N SER A 144 6.14 13.97 12.29
CA SER A 144 6.43 15.30 11.71
C SER A 144 6.00 15.35 10.24
N TYR A 145 6.32 14.32 9.46
CA TYR A 145 5.90 14.24 8.06
C TYR A 145 4.37 14.33 7.92
N LEU A 146 3.61 13.61 8.75
CA LEU A 146 2.15 13.61 8.73
C LEU A 146 1.56 14.96 9.18
N LEU A 147 2.19 15.65 10.12
CA LEU A 147 1.80 17.00 10.54
C LEU A 147 1.86 17.98 9.38
N ASP A 148 2.94 17.92 8.60
CA ASP A 148 3.24 18.89 7.55
C ASP A 148 2.54 18.59 6.21
N ASN A 149 2.18 17.32 5.96
CA ASN A 149 1.82 16.87 4.62
C ASN A 149 0.42 16.23 4.52
N SER A 150 -0.38 16.22 5.57
CA SER A 150 -1.72 15.63 5.48
C SER A 150 -2.75 16.28 6.38
N ASP A 151 -4.00 16.28 5.89
CA ASP A 151 -5.21 16.64 6.67
C ASP A 151 -5.98 15.38 7.12
N LEU A 152 -5.30 14.23 7.16
CA LEU A 152 -5.89 12.95 7.53
C LEU A 152 -6.24 12.91 9.02
N GLU A 153 -7.34 12.24 9.36
CA GLU A 153 -7.51 11.71 10.70
C GLU A 153 -6.60 10.47 10.86
N ILE A 154 -5.78 10.42 11.91
CA ILE A 154 -4.71 9.44 12.02
C ILE A 154 -4.78 8.71 13.36
N TYR A 155 -4.86 7.38 13.30
CA TYR A 155 -4.76 6.49 14.45
C TYR A 155 -3.40 5.83 14.45
N LEU A 156 -2.63 6.05 15.52
CA LEU A 156 -1.29 5.52 15.71
C LEU A 156 -1.33 4.41 16.76
N VAL A 157 -0.79 3.23 16.40
CA VAL A 157 -0.91 2.01 17.20
C VAL A 157 0.46 1.46 17.54
N GLY A 158 0.75 1.36 18.83
CA GLY A 158 1.98 0.79 19.39
C GLY A 158 2.63 1.68 20.44
N GLN A 159 3.42 1.07 21.32
CA GLN A 159 4.03 1.77 22.47
C GLN A 159 5.02 2.86 22.05
N VAL A 160 5.72 2.68 20.93
CA VAL A 160 6.64 3.72 20.44
C VAL A 160 5.89 5.00 20.14
N PHE A 161 4.72 4.90 19.53
CA PHE A 161 3.89 6.07 19.24
C PHE A 161 3.31 6.70 20.50
N THR A 162 2.81 5.91 21.45
CA THR A 162 2.23 6.44 22.69
C THR A 162 3.26 7.14 23.56
N ASN A 163 4.54 6.76 23.48
CA ASN A 163 5.62 7.48 24.14
C ASN A 163 5.97 8.83 23.47
N LEU A 164 5.50 9.06 22.25
CA LEU A 164 5.75 10.25 21.43
C LEU A 164 4.54 11.16 21.30
N ILE A 165 3.57 11.08 22.19
CA ILE A 165 2.31 11.85 22.10
C ILE A 165 2.58 13.33 21.81
N ILE A 166 1.99 13.80 20.72
CA ILE A 166 1.97 15.20 20.34
C ILE A 166 0.53 15.69 20.49
N PRO A 167 0.30 16.85 21.13
CA PRO A 167 -1.05 17.38 21.33
C PRO A 167 -1.58 18.02 20.05
N ASP A 168 -1.98 17.19 19.08
CA ASP A 168 -2.66 17.60 17.87
C ASP A 168 -3.92 16.76 17.69
N SER A 169 -5.05 17.41 17.41
CA SER A 169 -6.38 16.78 17.37
C SER A 169 -6.55 15.76 16.24
N LYS A 170 -5.69 15.80 15.20
CA LYS A 170 -5.74 14.83 14.12
C LYS A 170 -5.19 13.45 14.50
N PHE A 171 -4.44 13.34 15.60
CA PHE A 171 -3.87 12.08 16.07
C PHE A 171 -4.67 11.49 17.20
N LYS A 172 -4.93 10.17 17.11
CA LYS A 172 -5.33 9.34 18.25
C LYS A 172 -4.29 8.24 18.45
N PHE A 173 -3.90 8.03 19.68
CA PHE A 173 -2.85 7.10 20.06
C PHE A 173 -3.44 5.90 20.79
N PHE A 174 -3.01 4.71 20.45
CA PHE A 174 -3.42 3.44 21.04
C PHE A 174 -2.18 2.61 21.37
N GLU A 175 -2.11 2.04 22.57
CA GLU A 175 -0.98 1.19 22.95
C GLU A 175 -0.94 -0.13 22.17
N SER A 176 -2.10 -0.59 21.74
CA SER A 176 -2.22 -1.88 21.03
C SER A 176 -3.44 -1.91 20.10
N VAL A 177 -3.44 -2.91 19.21
CA VAL A 177 -4.60 -3.22 18.37
C VAL A 177 -5.85 -3.57 19.20
N ILE A 178 -5.68 -4.13 20.39
CA ILE A 178 -6.81 -4.47 21.29
C ILE A 178 -7.50 -3.21 21.74
N GLU A 179 -6.75 -2.20 22.16
CA GLU A 179 -7.30 -0.90 22.56
C GLU A 179 -8.02 -0.21 21.41
N LEU A 180 -7.38 -0.18 20.22
CA LEU A 180 -8.00 0.35 19.00
C LEU A 180 -9.32 -0.38 18.69
N ASN A 181 -9.36 -1.69 18.76
CA ASN A 181 -10.57 -2.47 18.48
C ASN A 181 -11.71 -2.15 19.46
N LEU A 182 -11.40 -1.95 20.75
CA LEU A 182 -12.38 -1.52 21.74
C LEU A 182 -12.94 -0.12 21.44
N PHE A 183 -12.10 0.76 20.93
CA PHE A 183 -12.50 2.09 20.48
C PHE A 183 -13.37 2.00 19.21
N LEU A 184 -12.95 1.26 18.18
CA LEU A 184 -13.67 1.11 16.90
C LEU A 184 -15.07 0.52 17.10
N LYS A 185 -15.24 -0.46 18.00
CA LYS A 185 -16.55 -1.03 18.35
C LYS A 185 -17.56 0.04 18.82
N LYS A 186 -17.09 1.09 19.48
CA LYS A 186 -17.94 2.17 20.01
C LYS A 186 -18.13 3.32 19.03
N SER A 187 -17.15 3.56 18.15
CA SER A 187 -17.07 4.77 17.32
C SER A 187 -17.85 4.66 16.01
N GLN A 188 -18.20 3.44 15.55
CA GLN A 188 -18.95 3.17 14.30
C GLN A 188 -18.45 3.99 13.09
N ILE A 189 -17.15 3.88 12.78
CA ILE A 189 -16.54 4.58 11.65
C ILE A 189 -17.15 4.08 10.34
N THR A 190 -17.73 4.99 9.56
CA THR A 190 -18.39 4.66 8.29
C THR A 190 -18.25 5.80 7.29
N GLY A 191 -18.18 5.44 5.99
CA GLY A 191 -18.08 6.40 4.89
C GLY A 191 -16.68 6.96 4.68
N TYR A 192 -15.64 6.27 5.14
CA TYR A 192 -14.25 6.66 4.97
C TYR A 192 -13.53 5.85 3.90
N TYR A 193 -12.49 6.47 3.33
CA TYR A 193 -11.42 5.78 2.63
C TYR A 193 -10.25 5.65 3.61
N ILE A 194 -9.92 4.41 4.01
CA ILE A 194 -9.01 4.12 5.13
C ILE A 194 -7.76 3.42 4.62
N PHE A 195 -6.59 3.97 4.97
CA PHE A 195 -5.31 3.31 4.77
C PHE A 195 -4.84 2.65 6.07
N ILE A 196 -4.48 1.36 5.99
CA ILE A 196 -4.05 0.57 7.15
C ILE A 196 -2.66 0.01 6.87
N LYS A 197 -1.64 0.47 7.62
CA LYS A 197 -0.26 0.01 7.44
C LYS A 197 0.49 -0.09 8.75
N GLY A 198 1.27 -1.17 8.88
CA GLY A 198 2.13 -1.41 10.05
C GLY A 198 2.95 -2.69 9.89
N SER A 199 3.87 -2.93 10.81
CA SER A 199 4.58 -4.20 10.86
C SER A 199 3.63 -5.34 11.22
N ASN A 200 3.85 -6.52 10.64
CA ASN A 200 2.99 -7.70 10.84
C ASN A 200 2.74 -8.02 12.31
N SER A 201 3.75 -7.90 13.15
CA SER A 201 3.65 -8.16 14.60
C SER A 201 2.70 -7.22 15.36
N VAL A 202 2.31 -6.08 14.77
CA VAL A 202 1.29 -5.18 15.36
C VAL A 202 -0.13 -5.75 15.15
N GLN A 203 -0.30 -6.64 14.17
CA GLN A 203 -1.56 -7.33 13.86
C GLN A 203 -2.73 -6.38 13.51
N LEU A 204 -2.45 -5.33 12.73
CA LEU A 204 -3.48 -4.38 12.30
C LEU A 204 -4.56 -4.99 11.39
N ASP A 205 -4.30 -6.15 10.79
CA ASP A 205 -5.33 -6.91 10.07
C ASP A 205 -6.57 -7.20 10.94
N LYS A 206 -6.42 -7.28 12.26
CA LYS A 206 -7.53 -7.48 13.20
C LYS A 206 -8.48 -6.29 13.36
N VAL A 207 -8.16 -5.11 12.82
CA VAL A 207 -9.09 -3.97 12.86
C VAL A 207 -10.15 -4.04 11.77
N ILE A 208 -9.91 -4.83 10.71
CA ILE A 208 -10.75 -4.89 9.51
C ILE A 208 -12.19 -5.30 9.83
N GLU A 209 -12.39 -6.20 10.78
CA GLU A 209 -13.73 -6.66 11.19
C GLU A 209 -14.59 -5.56 11.85
N PHE A 210 -13.99 -4.45 12.27
CA PHE A 210 -14.67 -3.33 12.92
C PHE A 210 -14.90 -2.13 11.98
N LEU A 211 -14.33 -2.19 10.77
CA LEU A 211 -14.37 -1.17 9.74
C LEU A 211 -15.30 -1.58 8.59
#